data_9cf058511719eb3881ef7744c8cc35d8
#
_entry.id   9cf058511719eb3881ef7744c8cc35d8
#
_cell.length_a   1.000
_cell.length_b   1.000
_cell.length_c   1.000
_cell.angle_alpha   90.00
_cell.angle_beta   90.00
_cell.angle_gamma   90.00
#
_symmetry.space_group_name_H-M   'P 1'
#
loop_
_entity.id
_entity.type
_entity.pdbx_description
1 polymer ?
#
loop_
_entity_poly.entity_id
_entity_poly.type
_entity_poly.pdbx_seq_one_letter_code
_entity_poly.pdbx_strand_id
1 'polypeptide(L)'
;ICTALAWIFSKRLTEMFSISQPDTWIALLAACLVVVLGTATWKQIAENTDWGVLYLFGGGLTLSAILKDSGSSLVLGQTLANAFGDASPLMIIFVVATFIIFLTEFTSNTASAALLVPVFAAIADQMGMPKEILVIVIGIGASCAFMLPVATPPNAIVFGTGHIQQSEMMKVGFVLNIMCIFII
;
A
#
# COMPACT_ATOMS: atom_id res chain seq x y z
N ILE A 1 -17.77 12.68 12.79
CA ILE A 1 -17.29 13.13 14.12
C ILE A 1 -17.39 11.98 15.12
N CYS A 2 -18.58 11.35 15.33
CA CYS A 2 -18.74 10.26 16.31
C CYS A 2 -17.78 9.08 16.07
N THR A 3 -17.57 8.65 14.83
CA THR A 3 -16.64 7.59 14.47
C THR A 3 -15.19 7.95 14.81
N ALA A 4 -14.78 9.20 14.52
CA ALA A 4 -13.43 9.66 14.85
C ALA A 4 -13.20 9.70 16.36
N LEU A 5 -14.19 10.17 17.12
CA LEU A 5 -14.13 10.14 18.60
C LEU A 5 -14.06 8.70 19.12
N ALA A 6 -14.85 7.78 18.56
CA ALA A 6 -14.81 6.36 18.94
C ALA A 6 -13.42 5.74 18.68
N TRP A 7 -12.75 6.07 17.58
CA TRP A 7 -11.38 5.62 17.33
C TRP A 7 -10.35 6.21 18.30
N ILE A 8 -10.46 7.50 18.64
CA ILE A 8 -9.58 8.13 19.65
C ILE A 8 -9.68 7.41 21.00
N PHE A 9 -10.90 6.99 21.36
CA PHE A 9 -11.16 6.29 22.61
C PHE A 9 -11.18 4.76 22.48
N SER A 10 -10.74 4.18 21.36
CA SER A 10 -10.80 2.72 21.10
C SER A 10 -10.09 1.87 22.15
N LYS A 11 -8.95 2.35 22.68
CA LYS A 11 -8.24 1.67 23.78
C LYS A 11 -9.10 1.52 25.03
N ARG A 12 -9.84 2.56 25.41
CA ARG A 12 -10.76 2.50 26.58
C ARG A 12 -11.93 1.55 26.33
N LEU A 13 -12.43 1.49 25.08
CA LEU A 13 -13.47 0.54 24.70
C LEU A 13 -12.98 -0.92 24.80
N THR A 14 -11.73 -1.18 24.44
CA THR A 14 -11.10 -2.50 24.62
C THR A 14 -11.08 -2.90 26.09
N GLU A 15 -10.66 -2.00 26.97
CA GLU A 15 -10.57 -2.26 28.42
C GLU A 15 -11.95 -2.48 29.05
N MET A 16 -12.97 -1.69 28.64
CA MET A 16 -14.32 -1.80 29.20
C MET A 16 -15.11 -3.01 28.73
N PHE A 17 -14.95 -3.40 27.46
CA PHE A 17 -15.81 -4.41 26.83
C PHE A 17 -15.06 -5.68 26.42
N SER A 18 -13.75 -5.78 26.69
CA SER A 18 -12.88 -6.91 26.29
C SER A 18 -13.00 -7.25 24.80
N ILE A 19 -13.19 -6.23 23.94
CA ILE A 19 -13.36 -6.40 22.50
C ILE A 19 -11.98 -6.51 21.85
N SER A 20 -11.72 -7.61 21.16
CA SER A 20 -10.57 -7.69 20.27
C SER A 20 -10.83 -6.85 19.03
N GLN A 21 -9.85 -6.03 18.59
CA GLN A 21 -9.92 -5.18 17.40
C GLN A 21 -11.08 -4.15 17.40
N PRO A 22 -11.15 -3.26 18.41
CA PRO A 22 -12.24 -2.29 18.54
C PRO A 22 -12.38 -1.39 17.33
N ASP A 23 -11.26 -1.05 16.65
CA ASP A 23 -11.25 -0.18 15.48
C ASP A 23 -12.04 -0.77 14.31
N THR A 24 -11.96 -2.09 14.11
CA THR A 24 -12.73 -2.81 13.09
C THR A 24 -14.22 -2.77 13.39
N TRP A 25 -14.61 -2.99 14.65
CA TRP A 25 -16.02 -2.91 15.05
C TRP A 25 -16.59 -1.50 14.91
N ILE A 26 -15.81 -0.48 15.28
CA ILE A 26 -16.21 0.92 15.11
C ILE A 26 -16.44 1.23 13.62
N ALA A 27 -15.54 0.78 12.74
CA ALA A 27 -15.69 0.99 11.29
C ALA A 27 -16.94 0.30 10.73
N LEU A 28 -17.17 -0.97 11.07
CA LEU A 28 -18.33 -1.72 10.62
C LEU A 28 -19.65 -1.13 11.12
N LEU A 29 -19.70 -0.78 12.41
CA LEU A 29 -20.90 -0.15 12.97
C LEU A 29 -21.16 1.22 12.33
N ALA A 30 -20.13 2.03 12.11
CA ALA A 30 -20.28 3.31 11.43
C ALA A 30 -20.81 3.15 10.00
N ALA A 31 -20.29 2.19 9.24
CA ALA A 31 -20.77 1.88 7.89
C ALA A 31 -22.25 1.45 7.88
N CYS A 32 -22.65 0.58 8.80
CA CYS A 32 -24.04 0.17 8.98
C CYS A 32 -24.95 1.34 9.36
N LEU A 33 -24.51 2.19 10.30
CA LEU A 33 -25.28 3.32 10.77
C LEU A 33 -25.56 4.36 9.68
N VAL A 34 -24.65 4.55 8.72
CA VAL A 34 -24.84 5.45 7.58
C VAL A 34 -26.10 5.06 6.77
N VAL A 35 -26.31 3.75 6.59
CA VAL A 35 -27.48 3.22 5.88
C VAL A 35 -28.72 3.25 6.76
N VAL A 36 -28.62 2.75 8.00
CA VAL A 36 -29.76 2.63 8.93
C VAL A 36 -30.35 3.98 9.29
N LEU A 37 -29.50 4.99 9.48
CA LEU A 37 -29.91 6.36 9.78
C LEU A 37 -30.41 7.13 8.53
N GLY A 38 -30.37 6.51 7.35
CA GLY A 38 -30.84 7.11 6.11
C GLY A 38 -29.99 8.27 5.60
N THR A 39 -28.75 8.41 6.07
CA THR A 39 -27.83 9.46 5.60
C THR A 39 -27.35 9.21 4.18
N ALA A 40 -27.30 7.93 3.76
CA ALA A 40 -27.08 7.49 2.38
C ALA A 40 -27.86 6.20 2.13
N THR A 41 -28.36 6.02 0.91
CA THR A 41 -28.99 4.76 0.50
C THR A 41 -27.92 3.72 0.17
N TRP A 42 -28.26 2.45 0.34
CA TRP A 42 -27.37 1.35 -0.07
C TRP A 42 -26.92 1.47 -1.52
N LYS A 43 -27.82 1.88 -2.41
CA LYS A 43 -27.51 2.07 -3.83
C LYS A 43 -26.40 3.12 -4.02
N GLN A 44 -26.51 4.28 -3.35
CA GLN A 44 -25.49 5.32 -3.42
C GLN A 44 -24.15 4.84 -2.89
N ILE A 45 -24.13 4.07 -1.80
CA ILE A 45 -22.90 3.50 -1.24
C ILE A 45 -22.30 2.49 -2.22
N ALA A 46 -23.11 1.56 -2.73
CA ALA A 46 -22.64 0.53 -3.63
C ALA A 46 -22.06 1.09 -4.94
N GLU A 47 -22.67 2.13 -5.49
CA GLU A 47 -22.20 2.78 -6.73
C GLU A 47 -20.97 3.68 -6.54
N ASN A 48 -20.80 4.27 -5.35
CA ASN A 48 -19.69 5.20 -5.07
C ASN A 48 -18.54 4.59 -4.26
N THR A 49 -18.62 3.31 -3.91
CA THR A 49 -17.53 2.60 -3.22
C THR A 49 -16.66 1.88 -4.24
N ASP A 50 -15.37 2.10 -4.16
CA ASP A 50 -14.40 1.34 -4.97
C ASP A 50 -14.19 -0.05 -4.35
N TRP A 51 -15.12 -0.97 -4.68
CA TRP A 51 -15.08 -2.36 -4.21
C TRP A 51 -13.81 -3.08 -4.67
N GLY A 52 -13.26 -2.70 -5.83
CA GLY A 52 -12.02 -3.27 -6.35
C GLY A 52 -10.86 -3.06 -5.38
N VAL A 53 -10.73 -1.86 -4.82
CA VAL A 53 -9.71 -1.54 -3.81
C VAL A 53 -9.90 -2.38 -2.55
N LEU A 54 -11.15 -2.52 -2.05
CA LEU A 54 -11.42 -3.35 -0.86
C LEU A 54 -11.04 -4.83 -1.09
N TYR A 55 -11.41 -5.41 -2.22
CA TYR A 55 -11.05 -6.78 -2.57
C TYR A 55 -9.53 -6.95 -2.75
N LEU A 56 -8.86 -5.95 -3.30
CA LEU A 56 -7.42 -5.98 -3.50
C LEU A 56 -6.68 -5.97 -2.16
N PHE A 57 -7.06 -5.08 -1.22
CA PHE A 57 -6.48 -5.07 0.13
C PHE A 57 -6.77 -6.38 0.87
N GLY A 58 -8.02 -6.85 0.85
CA GLY A 58 -8.39 -8.11 1.47
C GLY A 58 -7.63 -9.30 0.88
N GLY A 59 -7.50 -9.35 -0.44
CA GLY A 59 -6.71 -10.35 -1.15
C GLY A 59 -5.22 -10.31 -0.80
N GLY A 60 -4.63 -9.12 -0.73
CA GLY A 60 -3.23 -8.92 -0.33
C GLY A 60 -2.96 -9.39 1.11
N LEU A 61 -3.83 -9.03 2.05
CA LEU A 61 -3.72 -9.50 3.44
C LEU A 61 -3.90 -11.02 3.55
N THR A 62 -4.85 -11.59 2.80
CA THR A 62 -5.08 -13.04 2.76
C THR A 62 -3.87 -13.76 2.17
N LEU A 63 -3.30 -13.25 1.07
CA LEU A 63 -2.08 -13.79 0.46
C LEU A 63 -0.91 -13.77 1.46
N SER A 64 -0.71 -12.66 2.17
CA SER A 64 0.33 -12.56 3.20
C SER A 64 0.15 -13.61 4.31
N ALA A 65 -1.10 -13.80 4.80
CA ALA A 65 -1.40 -14.82 5.79
C ALA A 65 -1.08 -16.23 5.27
N ILE A 66 -1.52 -16.55 4.04
CA ILE A 66 -1.24 -17.85 3.40
C ILE A 66 0.26 -18.06 3.22
N LEU A 67 1.00 -17.06 2.76
CA LEU A 67 2.47 -17.14 2.61
C LEU A 67 3.16 -17.42 3.94
N LYS A 68 2.68 -16.81 5.02
CA LYS A 68 3.21 -17.01 6.38
C LYS A 68 2.86 -18.41 6.90
N ASP A 69 1.60 -18.80 6.83
CA ASP A 69 1.11 -20.08 7.40
C ASP A 69 1.62 -21.29 6.61
N SER A 70 1.82 -21.17 5.29
CA SER A 70 2.41 -22.22 4.44
C SER A 70 3.93 -22.35 4.57
N GLY A 71 4.60 -21.42 5.25
CA GLY A 71 6.06 -21.32 5.28
C GLY A 71 6.69 -20.80 3.99
N SER A 72 5.89 -20.44 2.99
CA SER A 72 6.40 -19.91 1.71
C SER A 72 7.13 -18.58 1.89
N SER A 73 6.74 -17.75 2.85
CA SER A 73 7.45 -16.52 3.19
C SER A 73 8.88 -16.80 3.69
N LEU A 74 9.08 -17.90 4.43
CA LEU A 74 10.41 -18.34 4.87
C LEU A 74 11.29 -18.73 3.68
N VAL A 75 10.74 -19.50 2.75
CA VAL A 75 11.47 -19.91 1.53
C VAL A 75 11.82 -18.69 0.67
N LEU A 76 10.87 -17.78 0.47
CA LEU A 76 11.10 -16.53 -0.26
C LEU A 76 12.15 -15.65 0.43
N GLY A 77 12.06 -15.47 1.75
CA GLY A 77 13.02 -14.70 2.53
C GLY A 77 14.43 -15.31 2.45
N GLN A 78 14.55 -16.64 2.60
CA GLN A 78 15.84 -17.34 2.47
C GLN A 78 16.40 -17.26 1.04
N THR A 79 15.55 -17.39 0.03
CA THR A 79 15.97 -17.25 -1.38
C THR A 79 16.49 -15.84 -1.66
N LEU A 80 15.80 -14.82 -1.18
CA LEU A 80 16.25 -13.44 -1.29
C LEU A 80 17.54 -13.20 -0.48
N ALA A 81 17.59 -13.67 0.77
CA ALA A 81 18.80 -13.58 1.58
C ALA A 81 20.01 -14.25 0.92
N ASN A 82 19.82 -15.43 0.32
CA ASN A 82 20.86 -16.12 -0.43
C ASN A 82 21.25 -15.39 -1.72
N ALA A 83 20.28 -14.81 -2.42
CA ALA A 83 20.52 -14.03 -3.64
C ALA A 83 21.26 -12.72 -3.37
N PHE A 84 20.96 -12.09 -2.25
CA PHE A 84 21.64 -10.87 -1.82
C PHE A 84 22.94 -11.16 -1.04
N GLY A 85 23.14 -12.42 -0.58
CA GLY A 85 24.31 -12.81 0.21
C GLY A 85 24.44 -11.97 1.48
N ASP A 86 25.64 -11.42 1.71
CA ASP A 86 25.91 -10.51 2.82
C ASP A 86 25.51 -9.06 2.51
N ALA A 87 24.50 -8.86 1.65
CA ALA A 87 24.03 -7.52 1.29
C ALA A 87 23.57 -6.76 2.55
N SER A 88 24.01 -5.54 2.66
CA SER A 88 23.59 -4.68 3.75
C SER A 88 22.07 -4.40 3.67
N PRO A 89 21.40 -4.11 4.80
CA PRO A 89 20.00 -3.68 4.78
C PRO A 89 19.72 -2.51 3.81
N LEU A 90 20.68 -1.60 3.66
CA LEU A 90 20.58 -0.50 2.70
C LEU A 90 20.53 -0.99 1.25
N MET A 91 21.25 -2.04 0.90
CA MET A 91 21.19 -2.62 -0.44
C MET A 91 19.81 -3.21 -0.73
N ILE A 92 19.21 -3.87 0.24
CA ILE A 92 17.86 -4.45 0.13
C ILE A 92 16.83 -3.33 -0.05
N ILE A 93 16.91 -2.27 0.77
CA ILE A 93 16.06 -1.09 0.66
C ILE A 93 16.17 -0.48 -0.74
N PHE A 94 17.39 -0.27 -1.23
CA PHE A 94 17.65 0.29 -2.55
C PHE A 94 17.03 -0.53 -3.68
N VAL A 95 17.18 -1.86 -3.64
CA VAL A 95 16.59 -2.76 -4.64
C VAL A 95 15.07 -2.74 -4.57
N VAL A 96 14.49 -2.80 -3.37
CA VAL A 96 13.03 -2.77 -3.19
C VAL A 96 12.47 -1.42 -3.63
N ALA A 97 13.11 -0.30 -3.27
CA ALA A 97 12.72 1.03 -3.72
C ALA A 97 12.77 1.15 -5.25
N THR A 98 13.85 0.68 -5.86
CA THR A 98 13.98 0.65 -7.32
C THR A 98 12.85 -0.16 -7.95
N PHE A 99 12.61 -1.36 -7.44
CA PHE A 99 11.57 -2.25 -7.95
C PHE A 99 10.18 -1.61 -7.89
N ILE A 100 9.78 -1.07 -6.73
CA ILE A 100 8.44 -0.51 -6.56
C ILE A 100 8.24 0.76 -7.39
N ILE A 101 9.23 1.65 -7.45
CA ILE A 101 9.14 2.90 -8.21
C ILE A 101 8.96 2.62 -9.70
N PHE A 102 9.71 1.68 -10.28
CA PHE A 102 9.53 1.34 -11.69
C PHE A 102 8.28 0.49 -11.96
N LEU A 103 7.88 -0.36 -11.02
CA LEU A 103 6.65 -1.13 -11.16
C LEU A 103 5.41 -0.22 -11.19
N THR A 104 5.36 0.79 -10.32
CA THR A 104 4.21 1.68 -10.20
C THR A 104 4.01 2.61 -11.41
N GLU A 105 4.99 2.75 -12.27
CA GLU A 105 4.82 3.45 -13.56
C GLU A 105 3.83 2.74 -14.50
N PHE A 106 3.72 1.42 -14.38
CA PHE A 106 2.86 0.59 -15.23
C PHE A 106 1.61 0.07 -14.54
N THR A 107 1.52 0.26 -13.22
CA THR A 107 0.44 -0.27 -12.39
C THR A 107 -0.15 0.83 -11.51
N SER A 108 -1.34 0.59 -10.95
CA SER A 108 -1.93 1.51 -9.97
C SER A 108 -1.09 1.56 -8.69
N ASN A 109 -0.76 2.77 -8.22
CA ASN A 109 -0.03 3.00 -6.97
C ASN A 109 -0.71 2.29 -5.78
N THR A 110 -2.03 2.46 -5.67
CA THR A 110 -2.84 1.83 -4.62
C THR A 110 -2.81 0.32 -4.72
N ALA A 111 -2.95 -0.23 -5.93
CA ALA A 111 -2.92 -1.67 -6.17
C ALA A 111 -1.56 -2.26 -5.83
N SER A 112 -0.48 -1.61 -6.26
CA SER A 112 0.89 -2.04 -5.96
C SER A 112 1.17 -2.03 -4.46
N ALA A 113 0.80 -0.95 -3.76
CA ALA A 113 0.97 -0.87 -2.31
C ALA A 113 0.13 -1.93 -1.58
N ALA A 114 -1.16 -2.08 -1.95
CA ALA A 114 -2.06 -3.02 -1.30
C ALA A 114 -1.58 -4.48 -1.41
N LEU A 115 -1.01 -4.84 -2.56
CA LEU A 115 -0.49 -6.18 -2.80
C LEU A 115 0.88 -6.39 -2.14
N LEU A 116 1.79 -5.45 -2.28
CA LEU A 116 3.20 -5.66 -1.95
C LEU A 116 3.52 -5.38 -0.48
N VAL A 117 2.86 -4.42 0.16
CA VAL A 117 3.08 -4.11 1.58
C VAL A 117 2.97 -5.34 2.47
N PRO A 118 1.86 -6.13 2.46
CA PRO A 118 1.75 -7.29 3.33
C PRO A 118 2.75 -8.40 2.97
N VAL A 119 3.08 -8.57 1.69
CA VAL A 119 4.03 -9.57 1.22
C VAL A 119 5.45 -9.24 1.70
N PHE A 120 5.90 -8.00 1.48
CA PHE A 120 7.24 -7.58 1.89
C PHE A 120 7.37 -7.40 3.40
N ALA A 121 6.30 -7.09 4.13
CA ALA A 121 6.30 -7.14 5.59
C ALA A 121 6.59 -8.56 6.10
N ALA A 122 5.96 -9.59 5.50
CA ALA A 122 6.21 -10.98 5.85
C ALA A 122 7.64 -11.43 5.50
N ILE A 123 8.19 -10.96 4.36
CA ILE A 123 9.57 -11.22 3.96
C ILE A 123 10.57 -10.56 4.92
N ALA A 124 10.35 -9.31 5.29
CA ALA A 124 11.20 -8.58 6.24
C ALA A 124 11.29 -9.30 7.58
N ASP A 125 10.15 -9.76 8.12
CA ASP A 125 10.10 -10.56 9.35
C ASP A 125 11.00 -11.81 9.25
N GLN A 126 11.00 -12.50 8.10
CA GLN A 126 11.84 -13.69 7.88
C GLN A 126 13.33 -13.36 7.72
N MET A 127 13.65 -12.16 7.22
CA MET A 127 15.03 -11.70 7.08
C MET A 127 15.58 -11.08 8.39
N GLY A 128 14.78 -11.03 9.45
CA GLY A 128 15.15 -10.39 10.71
C GLY A 128 15.28 -8.86 10.63
N MET A 129 14.65 -8.27 9.62
CA MET A 129 14.58 -6.81 9.45
C MET A 129 13.29 -6.25 10.07
N PRO A 130 13.30 -5.03 10.63
CA PRO A 130 12.07 -4.35 11.01
C PRO A 130 11.15 -4.21 9.78
N LYS A 131 9.97 -4.84 9.83
CA LYS A 131 9.00 -4.85 8.70
C LYS A 131 8.57 -3.45 8.30
N GLU A 132 8.55 -2.52 9.26
CA GLU A 132 8.17 -1.13 9.07
C GLU A 132 9.01 -0.44 7.99
N ILE A 133 10.28 -0.83 7.87
CA ILE A 133 11.21 -0.25 6.89
C ILE A 133 10.72 -0.56 5.47
N LEU A 134 10.51 -1.83 5.13
CA LEU A 134 10.04 -2.20 3.79
C LEU A 134 8.60 -1.73 3.52
N VAL A 135 7.75 -1.69 4.54
CA VAL A 135 6.39 -1.13 4.42
C VAL A 135 6.44 0.36 4.04
N ILE A 136 7.31 1.14 4.69
CA ILE A 136 7.47 2.57 4.39
C ILE A 136 8.07 2.75 2.98
N VAL A 137 9.10 2.00 2.64
CA VAL A 137 9.74 2.05 1.32
C VAL A 137 8.74 1.78 0.21
N ILE A 138 7.91 0.74 0.36
CA ILE A 138 6.88 0.41 -0.64
C ILE A 138 5.77 1.46 -0.65
N GLY A 139 5.30 1.93 0.51
CA GLY A 139 4.24 2.92 0.60
C GLY A 139 4.62 4.25 -0.05
N ILE A 140 5.83 4.74 0.20
CA ILE A 140 6.35 5.96 -0.41
C ILE A 140 6.71 5.70 -1.88
N GLY A 141 7.45 4.63 -2.17
CA GLY A 141 7.90 4.30 -3.51
C GLY A 141 6.75 4.07 -4.48
N ALA A 142 5.65 3.46 -4.04
CA ALA A 142 4.45 3.29 -4.85
C ALA A 142 3.79 4.62 -5.27
N SER A 143 4.11 5.72 -4.60
CA SER A 143 3.61 7.05 -4.95
C SER A 143 4.55 7.82 -5.87
N CYS A 144 5.76 7.31 -6.11
CA CYS A 144 6.80 7.92 -6.94
C CYS A 144 6.70 7.42 -8.39
N ALA A 145 5.69 7.90 -9.13
CA ALA A 145 5.45 7.55 -10.52
C ALA A 145 5.34 8.82 -11.36
N PHE A 146 6.44 9.22 -12.01
CA PHE A 146 6.56 10.51 -12.68
C PHE A 146 6.80 10.41 -14.18
N MET A 147 7.08 9.21 -14.74
CA MET A 147 7.51 9.06 -16.12
C MET A 147 6.35 8.98 -17.12
N LEU A 148 5.28 8.29 -16.77
CA LEU A 148 4.22 7.98 -17.72
C LEU A 148 2.92 8.75 -17.44
N PRO A 149 2.22 9.24 -18.49
CA PRO A 149 0.92 9.89 -18.33
C PRO A 149 -0.10 9.00 -17.62
N VAL A 150 -0.06 7.69 -17.87
CA VAL A 150 -1.01 6.71 -17.31
C VAL A 150 -0.73 6.35 -15.85
N ALA A 151 0.46 6.65 -15.34
CA ALA A 151 0.89 6.24 -14.01
C ALA A 151 0.07 6.89 -12.89
N THR A 152 -0.29 8.17 -13.06
CA THR A 152 -1.09 8.90 -12.07
C THR A 152 -2.07 9.89 -12.72
N PRO A 153 -3.22 10.19 -12.07
CA PRO A 153 -4.12 11.24 -12.57
C PRO A 153 -3.46 12.61 -12.78
N PRO A 154 -2.58 13.12 -11.89
CA PRO A 154 -1.85 14.36 -12.14
C PRO A 154 -1.02 14.32 -13.43
N ASN A 155 -0.30 13.22 -13.69
CA ASN A 155 0.47 13.06 -14.92
C ASN A 155 -0.43 13.12 -16.16
N ALA A 156 -1.58 12.44 -16.12
CA ALA A 156 -2.55 12.46 -17.22
C ALA A 156 -3.10 13.87 -17.48
N ILE A 157 -3.41 14.63 -16.43
CA ILE A 157 -3.88 16.02 -16.53
C ILE A 157 -2.83 16.90 -17.17
N VAL A 158 -1.59 16.86 -16.70
CA VAL A 158 -0.48 17.67 -17.21
C VAL A 158 -0.20 17.32 -18.68
N PHE A 159 -0.13 16.03 -18.99
CA PHE A 159 0.06 15.57 -20.38
C PHE A 159 -1.10 15.99 -21.29
N GLY A 160 -2.35 15.93 -20.78
CA GLY A 160 -3.56 16.31 -21.51
C GLY A 160 -3.62 17.80 -21.89
N THR A 161 -2.81 18.67 -21.28
CA THR A 161 -2.69 20.09 -21.68
C THR A 161 -2.08 20.27 -23.08
N GLY A 162 -1.38 19.25 -23.59
CA GLY A 162 -0.68 19.29 -24.87
C GLY A 162 0.61 20.12 -24.89
N HIS A 163 1.02 20.69 -23.74
CA HIS A 163 2.23 21.50 -23.64
C HIS A 163 3.50 20.68 -23.38
N ILE A 164 3.36 19.43 -22.95
CA ILE A 164 4.48 18.54 -22.62
C ILE A 164 4.42 17.31 -23.51
N GLN A 165 5.55 17.00 -24.16
CA GLN A 165 5.68 15.75 -24.92
C GLN A 165 5.94 14.58 -23.98
N GLN A 166 5.46 13.39 -24.35
CA GLN A 166 5.68 12.17 -23.56
C GLN A 166 7.18 11.89 -23.34
N SER A 167 8.01 12.14 -24.34
CA SER A 167 9.46 11.96 -24.24
C SER A 167 10.12 12.90 -23.22
N GLU A 168 9.59 14.11 -23.05
CA GLU A 168 10.05 15.06 -22.03
C GLU A 168 9.62 14.62 -20.62
N MET A 169 8.34 14.24 -20.49
CA MET A 169 7.84 13.69 -19.23
C MET A 169 8.65 12.48 -18.79
N MET A 170 8.93 11.54 -19.69
CA MET A 170 9.74 10.35 -19.38
C MET A 170 11.15 10.72 -18.93
N LYS A 171 11.82 11.66 -19.58
CA LYS A 171 13.20 12.07 -19.21
C LYS A 171 13.24 12.71 -17.84
N VAL A 172 12.36 13.68 -17.60
CA VAL A 172 12.28 14.38 -16.30
C VAL A 172 11.82 13.43 -15.20
N GLY A 173 10.79 12.63 -15.48
CA GLY A 173 10.27 11.64 -14.56
C GLY A 173 11.30 10.59 -14.18
N PHE A 174 12.12 10.13 -15.14
CA PHE A 174 13.22 9.19 -14.85
C PHE A 174 14.22 9.78 -13.85
N VAL A 175 14.62 11.05 -14.05
CA VAL A 175 15.52 11.74 -13.10
C VAL A 175 14.88 11.83 -11.72
N LEU A 176 13.59 12.19 -11.64
CA LEU A 176 12.86 12.25 -10.38
C LEU A 176 12.77 10.87 -9.73
N ASN A 177 12.49 9.81 -10.48
CA ASN A 177 12.46 8.45 -9.95
C ASN A 177 13.81 8.04 -9.35
N ILE A 178 14.91 8.34 -10.05
CA ILE A 178 16.27 8.07 -9.53
C ILE A 178 16.52 8.89 -8.25
N MET A 179 16.15 10.16 -8.22
CA MET A 179 16.28 10.96 -6.99
C MET A 179 15.48 10.35 -5.83
N CYS A 180 14.25 9.91 -6.07
CA CYS A 180 13.42 9.28 -5.05
C CYS A 180 14.04 7.99 -4.51
N ILE A 181 14.65 7.15 -5.37
CA ILE A 181 15.35 5.93 -4.94
C ILE A 181 16.46 6.24 -3.92
N PHE A 182 17.17 7.37 -4.08
CA PHE A 182 18.24 7.75 -3.15
C PHE A 182 17.73 8.51 -1.90
N ILE A 183 16.52 9.05 -1.94
CA ILE A 183 15.93 9.78 -0.80
C ILE A 183 15.20 8.81 0.15
N ILE A 184 14.59 7.77 -0.40
CA ILE A 184 13.91 6.72 0.37
C ILE A 184 14.93 5.78 1.04
#